data_7b2965a1f98979ade6539449b2828758
#
_entry.id   7b2965a1f98979ade6539449b2828758
#
_cell.length_a   1.000
_cell.length_b   1.000
_cell.length_c   1.000
_cell.angle_alpha   90.00
_cell.angle_beta   90.00
_cell.angle_gamma   90.00
#
_symmetry.space_group_name_H-M   'P 1'
#
loop_
_entity.id
_entity.type
_entity.pdbx_description
1 polymer ?
#
loop_
_entity_poly.entity_id
_entity_poly.type
_entity_poly.pdbx_seq_one_letter_code
_entity_poly.pdbx_strand_id
1 'polypeptide(L)'
;RKKNRFLEIRVMPLRGDEDGSSVSRIANILANEPEVRVTILPDEFPDKDPATGGYNLQSVSSFGHILLQREKADLLIFGEVNPISTVLLLRFLSRKTETDQPGRFLVTDHLSLPKNFKPEYDKLLYAVAVAAIVPRSETYRLMMHPLLVNGLEAAQEAGSEPPMELPLIDQASIHVCYGHIAASIGNHLSDRNSYQRAINSYQSAVENISSETDKMEWANIHYHLAHIRHELGDKNRDKELLEMALESYNSALEFYTKVRYPWEWALLQNRMGGLLYRLDSINSDTEILKMAV
;
A
#
# COMPACT_ATOMS: atom_id res chain seq x y z
N ARG A 1 -28.48 -18.94 -2.17
CA ARG A 1 -27.09 -19.16 -2.61
C ARG A 1 -26.19 -18.46 -1.60
N LYS A 2 -25.46 -19.20 -0.75
CA LYS A 2 -24.42 -18.67 0.11
C LYS A 2 -23.32 -18.09 -0.81
N LYS A 3 -23.30 -16.76 -0.96
CA LYS A 3 -22.23 -16.06 -1.68
C LYS A 3 -20.91 -16.35 -0.97
N ASN A 4 -19.85 -16.64 -1.75
CA ASN A 4 -18.48 -16.85 -1.28
C ASN A 4 -18.10 -15.80 -0.24
N ARG A 5 -17.88 -16.26 1.00
CA ARG A 5 -17.46 -15.42 2.14
C ARG A 5 -15.95 -15.47 2.35
N PHE A 6 -15.20 -15.99 1.39
CA PHE A 6 -13.76 -16.16 1.51
C PHE A 6 -13.02 -15.11 0.68
N LEU A 7 -11.90 -14.66 1.21
CA LEU A 7 -10.87 -13.92 0.49
C LEU A 7 -10.05 -14.91 -0.32
N GLU A 8 -10.10 -14.82 -1.64
CA GLU A 8 -9.37 -15.70 -2.55
C GLU A 8 -8.02 -15.10 -2.88
N ILE A 9 -6.95 -15.68 -2.33
CA ILE A 9 -5.57 -15.21 -2.52
C ILE A 9 -4.81 -16.19 -3.39
N ARG A 10 -4.02 -15.66 -4.32
CA ARG A 10 -3.05 -16.42 -5.11
C ARG A 10 -1.66 -15.97 -4.73
N VAL A 11 -0.77 -16.92 -4.53
CA VAL A 11 0.64 -16.68 -4.25
C VAL A 11 1.45 -17.26 -5.39
N MET A 12 2.27 -16.43 -6.02
CA MET A 12 3.21 -16.90 -7.06
C MET A 12 4.49 -17.42 -6.41
N PRO A 13 5.22 -18.32 -7.09
CA PRO A 13 6.59 -18.64 -6.70
C PRO A 13 7.42 -17.35 -6.57
N LEU A 14 8.21 -17.26 -5.51
CA LEU A 14 9.07 -16.10 -5.28
C LEU A 14 10.40 -16.31 -6.01
N ARG A 15 10.86 -15.31 -6.71
CA ARG A 15 12.20 -15.33 -7.31
C ARG A 15 13.25 -15.52 -6.22
N GLY A 16 14.25 -16.36 -6.47
CA GLY A 16 15.30 -16.65 -5.49
C GLY A 16 14.89 -17.54 -4.32
N ASP A 17 13.66 -18.08 -4.32
CA ASP A 17 13.18 -19.09 -3.35
C ASP A 17 13.22 -20.48 -3.99
N GLU A 18 14.44 -20.96 -4.30
CA GLU A 18 14.66 -22.18 -5.08
C GLU A 18 14.03 -23.44 -4.46
N ASP A 19 13.95 -23.50 -3.12
CA ASP A 19 13.37 -24.61 -2.38
C ASP A 19 11.85 -24.45 -2.12
N GLY A 20 11.26 -23.31 -2.50
CA GLY A 20 9.85 -23.00 -2.29
C GLY A 20 9.44 -22.86 -0.82
N SER A 21 10.40 -22.76 0.09
CA SER A 21 10.14 -22.73 1.55
C SER A 21 9.45 -21.45 1.96
N SER A 22 9.86 -20.31 1.39
CA SER A 22 9.28 -19.00 1.71
C SER A 22 7.85 -18.87 1.18
N VAL A 23 7.61 -19.29 -0.06
CA VAL A 23 6.25 -19.26 -0.65
C VAL A 23 5.29 -20.18 0.11
N SER A 24 5.77 -21.37 0.51
CA SER A 24 4.98 -22.33 1.30
C SER A 24 4.64 -21.75 2.67
N ARG A 25 5.60 -21.11 3.34
CA ARG A 25 5.39 -20.45 4.62
C ARG A 25 4.34 -19.33 4.53
N ILE A 26 4.46 -18.43 3.57
CA ILE A 26 3.51 -17.35 3.34
C ILE A 26 2.10 -17.91 3.12
N ALA A 27 1.97 -18.92 2.24
CA ALA A 27 0.70 -19.55 1.96
C ALA A 27 0.08 -20.19 3.20
N ASN A 28 0.88 -20.87 4.03
CA ASN A 28 0.41 -21.51 5.27
C ASN A 28 -0.04 -20.47 6.31
N ILE A 29 0.70 -19.39 6.50
CA ILE A 29 0.33 -18.29 7.42
C ILE A 29 -1.06 -17.75 7.03
N LEU A 30 -1.26 -17.43 5.77
CA LEU A 30 -2.52 -16.88 5.28
C LEU A 30 -3.66 -17.92 5.31
N ALA A 31 -3.38 -19.19 5.02
CA ALA A 31 -4.37 -20.26 5.02
C ALA A 31 -4.86 -20.67 6.43
N ASN A 32 -4.11 -20.30 7.49
CA ASN A 32 -4.55 -20.51 8.86
C ASN A 32 -5.73 -19.62 9.27
N GLU A 33 -6.00 -18.57 8.51
CA GLU A 33 -7.12 -17.66 8.78
C GLU A 33 -8.41 -18.19 8.15
N PRO A 34 -9.50 -18.33 8.93
CA PRO A 34 -10.72 -19.05 8.51
C PRO A 34 -11.45 -18.40 7.33
N GLU A 35 -11.26 -17.10 7.12
CA GLU A 35 -11.87 -16.34 6.03
C GLU A 35 -11.03 -16.31 4.75
N VAL A 36 -9.88 -16.97 4.72
CA VAL A 36 -8.93 -16.93 3.62
C VAL A 36 -8.81 -18.28 2.93
N ARG A 37 -8.74 -18.25 1.60
CA ARG A 37 -8.35 -19.39 0.77
C ARG A 37 -7.14 -19.04 -0.04
N VAL A 38 -6.10 -19.83 0.09
CA VAL A 38 -4.83 -19.61 -0.60
C VAL A 38 -4.58 -20.71 -1.61
N THR A 39 -4.09 -20.33 -2.77
CA THR A 39 -3.58 -21.27 -3.79
C THR A 39 -2.23 -20.76 -4.26
N ILE A 40 -1.22 -21.62 -4.20
CA ILE A 40 0.09 -21.36 -4.82
C ILE A 40 -0.04 -21.66 -6.31
N LEU A 41 0.35 -20.71 -7.15
CA LEU A 41 0.36 -20.86 -8.60
C LEU A 41 1.64 -21.58 -9.06
N PRO A 42 1.60 -22.33 -10.17
CA PRO A 42 2.76 -23.10 -10.62
C PRO A 42 3.85 -22.26 -11.29
N ASP A 43 3.50 -21.13 -11.86
CA ASP A 43 4.37 -20.35 -12.72
C ASP A 43 4.76 -19.00 -12.11
N GLU A 44 5.98 -18.54 -12.37
CA GLU A 44 6.43 -17.16 -12.08
C GLU A 44 5.93 -16.18 -13.15
N PHE A 45 6.03 -14.88 -12.88
CA PHE A 45 5.83 -13.86 -13.91
C PHE A 45 6.86 -14.02 -15.04
N PRO A 46 6.41 -14.01 -16.31
CA PRO A 46 7.29 -14.30 -17.44
C PRO A 46 8.32 -13.21 -17.72
N ASP A 47 7.99 -11.94 -17.42
CA ASP A 47 8.79 -10.79 -17.83
C ASP A 47 9.74 -10.32 -16.73
N LYS A 48 11.03 -10.26 -17.09
CA LYS A 48 12.07 -9.64 -16.27
C LYS A 48 12.39 -8.25 -16.82
N ASP A 49 12.66 -7.31 -15.93
CA ASP A 49 13.26 -6.05 -16.32
C ASP A 49 14.70 -6.30 -16.79
N PRO A 50 15.02 -6.01 -18.05
CA PRO A 50 16.36 -6.28 -18.60
C PRO A 50 17.46 -5.46 -17.94
N ALA A 51 17.13 -4.32 -17.31
CA ALA A 51 18.09 -3.43 -16.67
C ALA A 51 18.45 -3.88 -15.25
N THR A 52 17.47 -4.38 -14.49
CA THR A 52 17.64 -4.72 -13.07
C THR A 52 17.59 -6.23 -12.80
N GLY A 53 17.10 -7.03 -13.76
CA GLY A 53 16.80 -8.45 -13.57
C GLY A 53 15.57 -8.70 -12.66
N GLY A 54 14.99 -7.65 -12.08
CA GLY A 54 13.80 -7.69 -11.25
C GLY A 54 12.50 -7.84 -12.04
N TYR A 55 11.39 -7.45 -11.46
CA TYR A 55 10.09 -7.44 -12.13
C TYR A 55 9.94 -6.22 -13.03
N ASN A 56 9.47 -6.43 -14.26
CA ASN A 56 8.89 -5.36 -15.06
C ASN A 56 7.50 -5.03 -14.51
N LEU A 57 7.42 -4.03 -13.62
CA LEU A 57 6.20 -3.72 -12.87
C LEU A 57 5.01 -3.33 -13.76
N GLN A 58 5.27 -2.80 -14.95
CA GLN A 58 4.22 -2.45 -15.92
C GLN A 58 3.59 -3.71 -16.55
N SER A 59 4.43 -4.66 -16.97
CA SER A 59 3.98 -5.97 -17.46
C SER A 59 3.30 -6.78 -16.36
N VAL A 60 3.84 -6.74 -15.14
CA VAL A 60 3.28 -7.40 -13.95
C VAL A 60 1.87 -6.92 -13.66
N SER A 61 1.63 -5.61 -13.69
CA SER A 61 0.29 -5.06 -13.44
C SER A 61 -0.72 -5.59 -14.47
N SER A 62 -0.39 -5.50 -15.76
CA SER A 62 -1.29 -5.94 -16.84
C SER A 62 -1.57 -7.43 -16.81
N PHE A 63 -0.53 -8.26 -16.73
CA PHE A 63 -0.63 -9.72 -16.68
C PHE A 63 -1.33 -10.18 -15.38
N GLY A 64 -0.97 -9.59 -14.24
CA GLY A 64 -1.53 -9.94 -12.94
C GLY A 64 -3.04 -9.70 -12.85
N HIS A 65 -3.55 -8.63 -13.45
CA HIS A 65 -5.00 -8.38 -13.51
C HIS A 65 -5.73 -9.42 -14.35
N ILE A 66 -5.17 -9.81 -15.50
CA ILE A 66 -5.72 -10.89 -16.34
C ILE A 66 -5.74 -12.20 -15.55
N LEU A 67 -4.64 -12.50 -14.86
CA LEU A 67 -4.52 -13.69 -14.03
C LEU A 67 -5.56 -13.72 -12.91
N LEU A 68 -5.71 -12.62 -12.16
CA LEU A 68 -6.71 -12.50 -11.09
C LEU A 68 -8.15 -12.66 -11.59
N GLN A 69 -8.45 -12.18 -12.80
CA GLN A 69 -9.76 -12.39 -13.41
C GLN A 69 -9.99 -13.86 -13.78
N ARG A 70 -8.99 -14.50 -14.39
CA ARG A 70 -9.04 -15.93 -14.75
C ARG A 70 -9.21 -16.82 -13.53
N GLU A 71 -8.42 -16.59 -12.50
CA GLU A 71 -8.43 -17.34 -11.24
C GLU A 71 -9.60 -16.98 -10.31
N LYS A 72 -10.39 -15.96 -10.65
CA LYS A 72 -11.46 -15.39 -9.81
C LYS A 72 -10.98 -15.02 -8.41
N ALA A 73 -9.72 -14.65 -8.29
CA ALA A 73 -9.08 -14.29 -7.03
C ALA A 73 -9.23 -12.80 -6.72
N ASP A 74 -9.02 -12.43 -5.46
CA ASP A 74 -9.11 -11.06 -4.96
C ASP A 74 -7.75 -10.39 -4.89
N LEU A 75 -6.72 -11.18 -4.58
CA LEU A 75 -5.35 -10.73 -4.37
C LEU A 75 -4.36 -11.69 -4.99
N LEU A 76 -3.33 -11.12 -5.60
CA LEU A 76 -2.12 -11.80 -6.02
C LEU A 76 -0.96 -11.30 -5.19
N ILE A 77 -0.24 -12.24 -4.57
CA ILE A 77 1.02 -11.98 -3.86
C ILE A 77 2.14 -12.56 -4.71
N PHE A 78 3.15 -11.74 -4.95
CA PHE A 78 4.35 -12.11 -5.70
C PHE A 78 5.55 -11.38 -5.12
N GLY A 79 6.75 -11.74 -5.50
CA GLY A 79 7.92 -11.09 -4.94
C GLY A 79 9.18 -11.90 -5.13
N GLU A 80 10.19 -11.55 -4.35
CA GLU A 80 11.52 -12.13 -4.48
C GLU A 80 12.21 -12.25 -3.12
N VAL A 81 13.17 -13.15 -3.04
CA VAL A 81 14.13 -13.26 -1.95
C VAL A 81 15.42 -12.61 -2.43
N ASN A 82 15.85 -11.56 -1.74
CA ASN A 82 17.16 -10.97 -2.03
C ASN A 82 18.25 -11.97 -1.59
N PRO A 83 19.10 -12.47 -2.51
CA PRO A 83 20.07 -13.51 -2.20
C PRO A 83 21.20 -13.04 -1.26
N ILE A 84 21.43 -11.73 -1.17
CA ILE A 84 22.50 -11.14 -0.36
C ILE A 84 22.00 -10.82 1.03
N SER A 85 20.90 -10.06 1.14
CA SER A 85 20.35 -9.61 2.42
C SER A 85 19.41 -10.62 3.08
N THR A 86 19.05 -11.70 2.39
CA THR A 86 18.04 -12.68 2.84
C THR A 86 16.71 -12.05 3.27
N VAL A 87 16.33 -10.96 2.59
CA VAL A 87 15.07 -10.24 2.78
C VAL A 87 14.05 -10.74 1.75
N LEU A 88 12.84 -10.99 2.21
CA LEU A 88 11.67 -11.22 1.36
C LEU A 88 11.08 -9.87 0.97
N LEU A 89 10.93 -9.63 -0.32
CA LEU A 89 10.23 -8.47 -0.88
C LEU A 89 8.89 -8.94 -1.44
N LEU A 90 7.80 -8.66 -0.74
CA LEU A 90 6.46 -9.12 -1.11
C LEU A 90 5.64 -7.97 -1.66
N ARG A 91 5.06 -8.17 -2.85
CA ARG A 91 4.19 -7.21 -3.53
C ARG A 91 2.77 -7.75 -3.61
N PHE A 92 1.82 -6.82 -3.65
CA PHE A 92 0.40 -7.12 -3.55
C PHE A 92 -0.35 -6.48 -4.70
N LEU A 93 -1.07 -7.26 -5.48
CA LEU A 93 -1.88 -6.77 -6.58
C LEU A 93 -3.34 -7.17 -6.36
N SER A 94 -4.21 -6.19 -6.20
CA SER A 94 -5.64 -6.42 -6.08
C SER A 94 -6.31 -6.58 -7.44
N ARG A 95 -7.41 -7.34 -7.47
CA ARG A 95 -8.20 -7.55 -8.69
C ARG A 95 -8.79 -6.26 -9.27
N LYS A 96 -9.14 -5.30 -8.40
CA LYS A 96 -9.63 -3.98 -8.81
C LYS A 96 -8.51 -2.95 -8.69
N THR A 97 -8.37 -2.12 -9.71
CA THR A 97 -7.43 -1.02 -9.75
C THR A 97 -8.05 0.33 -9.40
N GLU A 98 -9.36 0.42 -9.53
CA GLU A 98 -10.06 1.70 -9.46
C GLU A 98 -10.48 2.00 -8.04
N THR A 99 -9.64 2.68 -7.29
CA THR A 99 -10.12 3.48 -6.17
C THR A 99 -9.18 4.62 -5.93
N ASP A 100 -9.73 5.80 -5.95
CA ASP A 100 -9.08 7.05 -5.60
C ASP A 100 -9.08 7.24 -4.08
N GLN A 101 -8.71 6.18 -3.34
CA GLN A 101 -8.72 6.17 -1.87
C GLN A 101 -7.29 6.08 -1.32
N PRO A 102 -6.98 6.82 -0.24
CA PRO A 102 -5.69 6.70 0.44
C PRO A 102 -5.39 5.27 0.90
N GLY A 103 -4.10 4.93 1.01
CA GLY A 103 -3.67 3.61 1.49
C GLY A 103 -3.86 2.46 0.50
N ARG A 104 -4.04 2.78 -0.79
CA ARG A 104 -4.02 1.76 -1.83
C ARG A 104 -2.61 1.40 -2.20
N PHE A 105 -2.37 0.08 -2.27
CA PHE A 105 -1.09 -0.45 -2.70
C PHE A 105 -0.84 -0.12 -4.17
N LEU A 106 0.25 0.56 -4.44
CA LEU A 106 0.82 0.68 -5.78
C LEU A 106 1.57 -0.62 -6.12
N VAL A 107 1.75 -0.88 -7.40
CA VAL A 107 2.56 -2.04 -7.83
C VAL A 107 4.03 -1.94 -7.37
N THR A 108 4.48 -0.73 -7.08
CA THR A 108 5.81 -0.42 -6.51
C THR A 108 5.89 -0.72 -5.02
N ASP A 109 4.79 -0.62 -4.29
CA ASP A 109 4.79 -0.87 -2.85
C ASP A 109 5.11 -2.33 -2.54
N HIS A 110 5.84 -2.55 -1.46
CA HIS A 110 6.22 -3.89 -1.03
C HIS A 110 6.31 -3.98 0.49
N LEU A 111 6.17 -5.17 1.01
CA LEU A 111 6.46 -5.53 2.38
C LEU A 111 7.80 -6.26 2.42
N SER A 112 8.77 -5.71 3.14
CA SER A 112 10.07 -6.34 3.37
C SER A 112 10.07 -7.08 4.71
N LEU A 113 10.43 -8.35 4.70
CA LEU A 113 10.58 -9.15 5.92
C LEU A 113 11.88 -9.95 5.86
N PRO A 114 12.56 -10.22 7.01
CA PRO A 114 13.63 -11.19 7.04
C PRO A 114 13.13 -12.56 6.54
N LYS A 115 13.92 -13.32 5.79
CA LYS A 115 13.49 -14.66 5.29
C LYS A 115 12.96 -15.56 6.43
N ASN A 116 13.57 -15.46 7.60
CA ASN A 116 13.19 -16.21 8.81
C ASN A 116 12.50 -15.28 9.83
N PHE A 117 11.55 -14.45 9.37
CA PHE A 117 10.84 -13.53 10.26
C PHE A 117 10.11 -14.27 11.39
N LYS A 118 9.96 -13.59 12.52
CA LYS A 118 9.33 -14.14 13.73
C LYS A 118 7.80 -14.21 13.59
N PRO A 119 7.10 -15.01 14.42
CA PRO A 119 5.64 -15.17 14.35
C PRO A 119 4.83 -13.87 14.53
N GLU A 120 5.38 -12.84 15.19
CA GLU A 120 4.71 -11.54 15.30
C GLU A 120 4.47 -10.89 13.94
N TYR A 121 5.32 -11.16 12.94
CA TYR A 121 5.16 -10.67 11.56
C TYR A 121 4.15 -11.46 10.74
N ASP A 122 3.73 -12.66 11.20
CA ASP A 122 2.66 -13.43 10.55
C ASP A 122 1.35 -12.62 10.54
N LYS A 123 1.07 -11.91 11.65
CA LYS A 123 -0.12 -11.04 11.77
C LYS A 123 -0.01 -9.79 10.91
N LEU A 124 1.19 -9.20 10.81
CA LEU A 124 1.43 -8.08 9.91
C LEU A 124 1.22 -8.51 8.44
N LEU A 125 1.78 -9.63 8.03
CA LEU A 125 1.59 -10.17 6.68
C LEU A 125 0.10 -10.37 6.35
N TYR A 126 -0.65 -10.98 7.26
CA TYR A 126 -2.09 -11.17 7.11
C TYR A 126 -2.84 -9.84 6.99
N ALA A 127 -2.58 -8.90 7.90
CA ALA A 127 -3.22 -7.59 7.90
C ALA A 127 -2.93 -6.79 6.61
N VAL A 128 -1.69 -6.84 6.13
CA VAL A 128 -1.27 -6.26 4.86
C VAL A 128 -2.00 -6.91 3.68
N ALA A 129 -2.07 -8.23 3.63
CA ALA A 129 -2.80 -8.94 2.58
C ALA A 129 -4.29 -8.56 2.54
N VAL A 130 -4.94 -8.45 3.70
CA VAL A 130 -6.35 -7.99 3.77
C VAL A 130 -6.48 -6.53 3.32
N ALA A 131 -5.58 -5.64 3.77
CA ALA A 131 -5.62 -4.21 3.41
C ALA A 131 -5.37 -3.97 1.91
N ALA A 132 -4.58 -4.84 1.28
CA ALA A 132 -4.30 -4.77 -0.15
C ALA A 132 -5.51 -5.14 -1.03
N ILE A 133 -6.51 -5.84 -0.50
CA ILE A 133 -7.72 -6.23 -1.26
C ILE A 133 -8.66 -5.04 -1.42
N VAL A 134 -9.02 -4.73 -2.66
CA VAL A 134 -10.09 -3.76 -2.97
C VAL A 134 -11.45 -4.47 -2.93
N PRO A 135 -12.37 -4.10 -2.05
CA PRO A 135 -13.67 -4.76 -1.93
C PRO A 135 -14.47 -4.74 -3.23
N ARG A 136 -15.02 -5.89 -3.60
CA ARG A 136 -15.85 -6.06 -4.82
C ARG A 136 -17.23 -5.44 -4.71
N SER A 137 -17.74 -5.30 -3.50
CA SER A 137 -19.08 -4.81 -3.19
C SER A 137 -19.13 -4.32 -1.75
N GLU A 138 -20.20 -3.59 -1.42
CA GLU A 138 -20.47 -3.13 -0.06
C GLU A 138 -20.55 -4.29 0.95
N THR A 139 -21.24 -5.37 0.60
CA THR A 139 -21.31 -6.58 1.45
C THR A 139 -19.91 -7.16 1.72
N TYR A 140 -19.01 -7.09 0.74
CA TYR A 140 -17.64 -7.56 0.87
C TYR A 140 -16.82 -6.64 1.75
N ARG A 141 -17.01 -5.34 1.60
CA ARG A 141 -16.41 -4.30 2.47
C ARG A 141 -16.79 -4.50 3.93
N LEU A 142 -18.08 -4.74 4.21
CA LEU A 142 -18.57 -5.01 5.57
C LEU A 142 -17.99 -6.30 6.16
N MET A 143 -17.76 -7.33 5.34
CA MET A 143 -17.09 -8.55 5.78
C MET A 143 -15.62 -8.31 6.13
N MET A 144 -14.91 -7.52 5.33
CA MET A 144 -13.49 -7.24 5.52
C MET A 144 -13.22 -6.31 6.72
N HIS A 145 -14.19 -5.48 7.08
CA HIS A 145 -14.01 -4.48 8.13
C HIS A 145 -13.48 -5.05 9.47
N PRO A 146 -14.12 -6.06 10.11
CA PRO A 146 -13.58 -6.63 11.35
C PRO A 146 -12.19 -7.26 11.16
N LEU A 147 -11.88 -7.80 9.99
CA LEU A 147 -10.57 -8.36 9.69
C LEU A 147 -9.48 -7.27 9.67
N LEU A 148 -9.81 -6.11 9.09
CA LEU A 148 -8.89 -4.96 9.07
C LEU A 148 -8.65 -4.40 10.46
N VAL A 149 -9.71 -4.21 11.27
CA VAL A 149 -9.58 -3.66 12.63
C VAL A 149 -8.75 -4.60 13.52
N ASN A 150 -9.10 -5.87 13.55
CA ASN A 150 -8.36 -6.88 14.31
C ASN A 150 -6.92 -7.03 13.80
N GLY A 151 -6.74 -6.94 12.47
CA GLY A 151 -5.43 -6.99 11.83
C GLY A 151 -4.54 -5.81 12.22
N LEU A 152 -5.08 -4.59 12.25
CA LEU A 152 -4.33 -3.40 12.67
C LEU A 152 -3.82 -3.52 14.11
N GLU A 153 -4.71 -3.93 15.03
CA GLU A 153 -4.35 -4.12 16.44
C GLU A 153 -3.30 -5.22 16.61
N ALA A 154 -3.50 -6.35 15.93
CA ALA A 154 -2.59 -7.49 16.00
C ALA A 154 -1.21 -7.21 15.35
N ALA A 155 -1.16 -6.30 14.36
CA ALA A 155 0.07 -5.91 13.66
C ALA A 155 0.76 -4.68 14.27
N GLN A 156 0.21 -4.09 15.33
CA GLN A 156 0.69 -2.81 15.85
C GLN A 156 2.17 -2.84 16.24
N GLU A 157 2.59 -3.83 17.01
CA GLU A 157 3.98 -3.96 17.46
C GLU A 157 4.92 -4.15 16.27
N ALA A 158 4.65 -5.14 15.42
CA ALA A 158 5.48 -5.43 14.25
C ALA A 158 5.50 -4.29 13.21
N GLY A 159 4.42 -3.53 13.10
CA GLY A 159 4.29 -2.44 12.14
C GLY A 159 4.87 -1.10 12.62
N SER A 160 4.91 -0.86 13.93
CA SER A 160 5.48 0.36 14.51
C SER A 160 6.95 0.22 14.91
N GLU A 161 7.42 -0.98 15.13
CA GLU A 161 8.80 -1.29 15.53
C GLU A 161 9.42 -2.33 14.59
N PRO A 162 9.80 -1.92 13.35
CA PRO A 162 10.44 -2.82 12.40
C PRO A 162 11.74 -3.42 12.94
N PRO A 163 12.14 -4.63 12.49
CA PRO A 163 13.38 -5.25 12.92
C PRO A 163 14.59 -4.36 12.62
N MET A 164 15.39 -4.06 13.65
CA MET A 164 16.58 -3.19 13.50
C MET A 164 17.68 -3.83 12.63
N GLU A 165 17.64 -5.13 12.42
CA GLU A 165 18.54 -5.85 11.51
C GLU A 165 18.25 -5.61 10.03
N LEU A 166 17.06 -5.11 9.70
CA LEU A 166 16.73 -4.74 8.32
C LEU A 166 17.39 -3.42 7.91
N PRO A 167 17.78 -3.28 6.64
CA PRO A 167 18.12 -1.97 6.06
C PRO A 167 17.01 -0.95 6.26
N LEU A 168 17.36 0.33 6.39
CA LEU A 168 16.38 1.40 6.64
C LEU A 168 15.26 1.46 5.58
N ILE A 169 15.57 1.21 4.31
CA ILE A 169 14.59 1.15 3.23
C ILE A 169 13.57 0.02 3.45
N ASP A 170 14.02 -1.12 3.97
CA ASP A 170 13.15 -2.26 4.27
C ASP A 170 12.30 -1.98 5.51
N GLN A 171 12.84 -1.30 6.52
CA GLN A 171 12.08 -0.80 7.66
C GLN A 171 11.01 0.21 7.23
N ALA A 172 11.35 1.13 6.32
CA ALA A 172 10.41 2.07 5.74
C ALA A 172 9.23 1.37 5.04
N SER A 173 9.48 0.27 4.32
CA SER A 173 8.44 -0.51 3.67
C SER A 173 7.41 -1.10 4.65
N ILE A 174 7.86 -1.52 5.84
CA ILE A 174 6.99 -2.01 6.92
C ILE A 174 6.09 -0.87 7.43
N HIS A 175 6.66 0.30 7.69
CA HIS A 175 5.89 1.48 8.07
C HIS A 175 4.87 1.87 7.00
N VAL A 176 5.24 1.85 5.72
CA VAL A 176 4.30 2.11 4.60
C VAL A 176 3.14 1.13 4.63
N CYS A 177 3.42 -0.18 4.72
CA CYS A 177 2.39 -1.21 4.77
C CYS A 177 1.46 -1.07 5.98
N TYR A 178 2.00 -0.74 7.16
CA TYR A 178 1.20 -0.48 8.35
C TYR A 178 0.32 0.78 8.17
N GLY A 179 0.86 1.81 7.56
CA GLY A 179 0.11 3.01 7.14
C GLY A 179 -1.06 2.68 6.20
N HIS A 180 -0.86 1.75 5.25
CA HIS A 180 -1.92 1.29 4.35
C HIS A 180 -3.06 0.58 5.09
N ILE A 181 -2.74 -0.26 6.08
CA ILE A 181 -3.77 -0.92 6.92
C ILE A 181 -4.60 0.16 7.63
N ALA A 182 -3.95 1.11 8.28
CA ALA A 182 -4.62 2.19 9.01
C ALA A 182 -5.48 3.07 8.08
N ALA A 183 -4.95 3.46 6.91
CA ALA A 183 -5.68 4.24 5.92
C ALA A 183 -6.92 3.49 5.38
N SER A 184 -6.80 2.18 5.14
CA SER A 184 -7.93 1.35 4.71
C SER A 184 -9.06 1.35 5.73
N ILE A 185 -8.77 1.30 7.03
CA ILE A 185 -9.77 1.42 8.10
C ILE A 185 -10.39 2.82 8.10
N GLY A 186 -9.57 3.87 8.00
CA GLY A 186 -10.04 5.24 7.87
C GLY A 186 -11.04 5.42 6.72
N ASN A 187 -10.78 4.80 5.57
CA ASN A 187 -11.68 4.80 4.42
C ASN A 187 -13.00 4.07 4.71
N HIS A 188 -12.95 2.93 5.40
CA HIS A 188 -14.13 2.12 5.68
C HIS A 188 -15.06 2.75 6.72
N LEU A 189 -14.51 3.44 7.71
CA LEU A 189 -15.25 4.00 8.85
C LEU A 189 -15.36 5.52 8.83
N SER A 190 -14.65 6.20 7.94
CA SER A 190 -14.40 7.64 8.04
C SER A 190 -13.75 8.01 9.39
N ASP A 191 -12.89 7.10 9.90
CA ASP A 191 -12.26 7.24 11.21
C ASP A 191 -11.02 8.13 11.14
N ARG A 192 -11.11 9.29 11.80
CA ARG A 192 -10.03 10.26 11.87
C ARG A 192 -8.77 9.69 12.54
N ASN A 193 -8.93 8.87 13.58
CA ASN A 193 -7.78 8.34 14.32
C ASN A 193 -6.98 7.36 13.46
N SER A 194 -7.65 6.55 12.65
CA SER A 194 -6.98 5.65 11.71
C SER A 194 -6.24 6.41 10.62
N TYR A 195 -6.80 7.50 10.09
CA TYR A 195 -6.07 8.38 9.18
C TYR A 195 -4.83 9.02 9.85
N GLN A 196 -4.94 9.44 11.11
CA GLN A 196 -3.80 10.00 11.84
C GLN A 196 -2.70 8.94 12.06
N ARG A 197 -3.09 7.70 12.38
CA ARG A 197 -2.12 6.59 12.47
C ARG A 197 -1.41 6.35 11.13
N ALA A 198 -2.13 6.42 10.02
CA ALA A 198 -1.53 6.29 8.69
C ALA A 198 -0.53 7.41 8.41
N ILE A 199 -0.88 8.67 8.73
CA ILE A 199 0.03 9.81 8.59
C ILE A 199 1.32 9.58 9.40
N ASN A 200 1.19 9.21 10.67
CA ASN A 200 2.34 8.97 11.54
C ASN A 200 3.23 7.85 10.99
N SER A 201 2.62 6.77 10.50
CA SER A 201 3.37 5.64 9.95
C SER A 201 4.13 6.01 8.66
N TYR A 202 3.51 6.77 7.75
CA TYR A 202 4.20 7.27 6.56
C TYR A 202 5.29 8.29 6.90
N GLN A 203 5.12 9.10 7.95
CA GLN A 203 6.17 10.00 8.43
C GLN A 203 7.38 9.23 8.95
N SER A 204 7.16 8.18 9.76
CA SER A 204 8.25 7.29 10.19
C SER A 204 8.97 6.63 9.01
N ALA A 205 8.23 6.28 7.94
CA ALA A 205 8.85 5.76 6.74
C ALA A 205 9.74 6.81 6.03
N VAL A 206 9.30 8.07 5.94
CA VAL A 206 10.10 9.16 5.36
C VAL A 206 11.41 9.38 6.14
N GLU A 207 11.37 9.26 7.47
CA GLU A 207 12.55 9.44 8.33
C GLU A 207 13.63 8.37 8.09
N ASN A 208 13.24 7.21 7.58
CA ASN A 208 14.14 6.08 7.35
C ASN A 208 14.82 6.08 5.96
N ILE A 209 14.43 6.97 5.04
CA ILE A 209 14.97 6.97 3.68
C ILE A 209 15.39 8.37 3.23
N SER A 210 16.20 8.39 2.18
CA SER A 210 16.76 9.62 1.62
C SER A 210 16.32 9.82 0.17
N SER A 211 15.96 11.07 -0.18
CA SER A 211 15.70 11.48 -1.56
C SER A 211 16.92 11.32 -2.49
N GLU A 212 18.13 11.15 -1.96
CA GLU A 212 19.35 10.99 -2.74
C GLU A 212 19.61 9.53 -3.10
N THR A 213 19.37 8.59 -2.15
CA THR A 213 19.69 7.17 -2.30
C THR A 213 18.50 6.36 -2.80
N ASP A 214 17.30 6.64 -2.29
CA ASP A 214 16.10 5.82 -2.46
C ASP A 214 14.96 6.62 -3.12
N LYS A 215 15.28 7.32 -4.21
CA LYS A 215 14.42 8.33 -4.85
C LYS A 215 13.00 7.84 -5.16
N MET A 216 12.87 6.61 -5.64
CA MET A 216 11.56 6.05 -6.00
C MET A 216 10.72 5.79 -4.77
N GLU A 217 11.29 5.14 -3.76
CA GLU A 217 10.60 4.83 -2.51
C GLU A 217 10.24 6.11 -1.75
N TRP A 218 11.17 7.07 -1.70
CA TRP A 218 10.93 8.38 -1.12
C TRP A 218 9.75 9.09 -1.79
N ALA A 219 9.68 9.08 -3.12
CA ALA A 219 8.59 9.68 -3.87
C ALA A 219 7.26 8.95 -3.64
N ASN A 220 7.26 7.61 -3.58
CA ASN A 220 6.09 6.80 -3.26
C ASN A 220 5.53 7.15 -1.88
N ILE A 221 6.39 7.25 -0.87
CA ILE A 221 5.95 7.57 0.50
C ILE A 221 5.37 8.98 0.55
N HIS A 222 6.01 9.94 -0.11
CA HIS A 222 5.47 11.30 -0.21
C HIS A 222 4.13 11.34 -0.95
N TYR A 223 3.93 10.51 -1.98
CA TYR A 223 2.63 10.37 -2.63
C TYR A 223 1.55 9.86 -1.65
N HIS A 224 1.85 8.80 -0.87
CA HIS A 224 0.90 8.26 0.11
C HIS A 224 0.60 9.25 1.23
N LEU A 225 1.63 9.92 1.73
CA LEU A 225 1.51 10.94 2.77
C LEU A 225 0.68 12.14 2.29
N ALA A 226 0.93 12.60 1.07
CA ALA A 226 0.14 13.67 0.45
C ALA A 226 -1.32 13.28 0.31
N HIS A 227 -1.58 12.07 -0.18
CA HIS A 227 -2.94 11.59 -0.43
C HIS A 227 -3.77 11.48 0.85
N ILE A 228 -3.19 10.93 1.93
CA ILE A 228 -3.90 10.82 3.22
C ILE A 228 -4.15 12.18 3.88
N ARG A 229 -3.18 13.11 3.79
CA ARG A 229 -3.32 14.50 4.28
C ARG A 229 -4.39 15.25 3.50
N HIS A 230 -4.41 15.10 2.17
CA HIS A 230 -5.42 15.70 1.30
C HIS A 230 -6.83 15.22 1.69
N GLU A 231 -7.04 13.92 1.80
CA GLU A 231 -8.33 13.32 2.17
C GLU A 231 -8.80 13.79 3.55
N LEU A 232 -7.91 13.78 4.55
CA LEU A 232 -8.25 14.21 5.91
C LEU A 232 -8.48 15.73 5.98
N GLY A 233 -7.64 16.50 5.30
CA GLY A 233 -7.75 17.94 5.20
C GLY A 233 -9.05 18.40 4.53
N ASP A 234 -9.44 17.71 3.45
CA ASP A 234 -10.70 17.98 2.75
C ASP A 234 -11.92 17.69 3.64
N LYS A 235 -11.95 16.52 4.30
CA LYS A 235 -13.04 16.13 5.20
C LYS A 235 -13.21 17.09 6.37
N ASN A 236 -12.11 17.61 6.91
CA ASN A 236 -12.12 18.50 8.08
C ASN A 236 -12.11 19.99 7.70
N ARG A 237 -11.99 20.34 6.43
CA ARG A 237 -11.72 21.71 5.94
C ARG A 237 -10.47 22.30 6.61
N ASP A 238 -9.45 21.46 6.80
CA ASP A 238 -8.21 21.79 7.47
C ASP A 238 -7.19 22.29 6.44
N LYS A 239 -7.03 23.61 6.40
CA LYS A 239 -6.13 24.28 5.47
C LYS A 239 -4.68 23.86 5.65
N GLU A 240 -4.22 23.69 6.89
CA GLU A 240 -2.83 23.32 7.19
C GLU A 240 -2.51 21.92 6.66
N LEU A 241 -3.41 20.95 6.89
CA LEU A 241 -3.25 19.60 6.31
C LEU A 241 -3.23 19.62 4.78
N LEU A 242 -4.03 20.47 4.13
CA LEU A 242 -4.04 20.60 2.66
C LEU A 242 -2.73 21.24 2.15
N GLU A 243 -2.20 22.25 2.85
CA GLU A 243 -0.90 22.85 2.50
C GLU A 243 0.24 21.82 2.65
N MET A 244 0.26 21.05 3.74
CA MET A 244 1.21 19.95 3.93
C MET A 244 1.06 18.84 2.87
N ALA A 245 -0.17 18.59 2.39
CA ALA A 245 -0.39 17.66 1.30
C ALA A 245 0.20 18.16 -0.02
N LEU A 246 0.06 19.46 -0.30
CA LEU A 246 0.63 20.10 -1.49
C LEU A 246 2.17 19.98 -1.51
N GLU A 247 2.81 20.24 -0.38
CA GLU A 247 4.26 20.07 -0.23
C GLU A 247 4.68 18.63 -0.52
N SER A 248 3.97 17.65 0.04
CA SER A 248 4.29 16.24 -0.17
C SER A 248 4.07 15.81 -1.64
N TYR A 249 3.02 16.30 -2.33
CA TYR A 249 2.85 16.04 -3.76
C TYR A 249 3.99 16.66 -4.59
N ASN A 250 4.46 17.86 -4.25
CA ASN A 250 5.60 18.48 -4.91
C ASN A 250 6.87 17.64 -4.72
N SER A 251 7.10 17.12 -3.52
CA SER A 251 8.21 16.20 -3.25
C SER A 251 8.14 14.95 -4.14
N ALA A 252 6.97 14.33 -4.29
CA ALA A 252 6.82 13.19 -5.18
C ALA A 252 7.10 13.53 -6.66
N LEU A 253 6.75 14.74 -7.11
CA LEU A 253 7.01 15.23 -8.47
C LEU A 253 8.49 15.45 -8.80
N GLU A 254 9.36 15.53 -7.80
CA GLU A 254 10.81 15.57 -8.05
C GLU A 254 11.33 14.30 -8.73
N PHE A 255 10.68 13.17 -8.46
CA PHE A 255 10.99 11.88 -9.08
C PHE A 255 10.06 11.57 -10.26
N TYR A 256 8.74 11.72 -10.09
CA TYR A 256 7.72 11.42 -11.08
C TYR A 256 7.60 12.54 -12.11
N THR A 257 8.47 12.52 -13.10
CA THR A 257 8.48 13.53 -14.16
C THR A 257 7.64 13.09 -15.37
N LYS A 258 7.09 14.06 -16.11
CA LYS A 258 6.30 13.81 -17.33
C LYS A 258 7.03 12.93 -18.37
N VAL A 259 8.35 13.03 -18.45
CA VAL A 259 9.16 12.30 -19.43
C VAL A 259 9.37 10.84 -19.03
N ARG A 260 9.65 10.60 -17.74
CA ARG A 260 10.00 9.25 -17.24
C ARG A 260 8.79 8.44 -16.78
N TYR A 261 7.82 9.14 -16.17
CA TYR A 261 6.65 8.53 -15.51
C TYR A 261 5.39 9.33 -15.86
N PRO A 262 4.96 9.35 -17.14
CA PRO A 262 3.89 10.23 -17.59
C PRO A 262 2.54 9.97 -16.92
N TRP A 263 2.26 8.72 -16.54
CA TRP A 263 1.02 8.33 -15.87
C TRP A 263 0.99 8.83 -14.41
N GLU A 264 2.03 8.54 -13.64
CA GLU A 264 2.17 8.97 -12.24
C GLU A 264 2.23 10.50 -12.15
N TRP A 265 2.95 11.13 -13.07
CA TRP A 265 2.97 12.59 -13.17
C TRP A 265 1.57 13.17 -13.42
N ALA A 266 0.81 12.62 -14.36
CA ALA A 266 -0.54 13.09 -14.67
C ALA A 266 -1.50 12.86 -13.48
N LEU A 267 -1.39 11.74 -12.78
CA LEU A 267 -2.16 11.45 -11.58
C LEU A 267 -1.88 12.47 -10.47
N LEU A 268 -0.60 12.75 -10.19
CA LEU A 268 -0.19 13.77 -9.22
C LEU A 268 -0.73 15.16 -9.58
N GLN A 269 -0.59 15.57 -10.84
CA GLN A 269 -1.11 16.86 -11.31
C GLN A 269 -2.63 16.98 -11.14
N ASN A 270 -3.37 15.91 -11.45
CA ASN A 270 -4.81 15.89 -11.26
C ASN A 270 -5.21 16.04 -9.78
N ARG A 271 -4.52 15.35 -8.88
CA ARG A 271 -4.76 15.46 -7.43
C ARG A 271 -4.43 16.86 -6.89
N MET A 272 -3.31 17.42 -7.32
CA MET A 272 -2.91 18.78 -6.95
C MET A 272 -3.93 19.82 -7.44
N GLY A 273 -4.47 19.64 -8.65
CA GLY A 273 -5.54 20.51 -9.16
C GLY A 273 -6.78 20.51 -8.27
N GLY A 274 -7.23 19.32 -7.85
CA GLY A 274 -8.35 19.18 -6.90
C GLY A 274 -8.05 19.82 -5.53
N LEU A 275 -6.84 19.62 -5.01
CA LEU A 275 -6.39 20.19 -3.74
C LEU A 275 -6.34 21.73 -3.80
N LEU A 276 -5.76 22.29 -4.86
CA LEU A 276 -5.68 23.75 -5.02
C LEU A 276 -7.06 24.39 -5.12
N TYR A 277 -7.98 23.74 -5.84
CA TYR A 277 -9.37 24.18 -5.89
C TYR A 277 -10.02 24.19 -4.50
N ARG A 278 -9.74 23.17 -3.67
CA ARG A 278 -10.25 23.10 -2.30
C ARG A 278 -9.65 24.19 -1.40
N LEU A 279 -8.34 24.43 -1.49
CA LEU A 279 -7.67 25.52 -0.77
C LEU A 279 -8.25 26.88 -1.12
N ASP A 280 -8.51 27.13 -2.40
CA ASP A 280 -9.14 28.37 -2.84
C ASP A 280 -10.55 28.55 -2.28
N SER A 281 -11.36 27.46 -2.31
CA SER A 281 -12.69 27.44 -1.70
C SER A 281 -12.67 27.81 -0.22
N ILE A 282 -11.74 27.24 0.58
CA ILE A 282 -11.60 27.52 2.01
C ILE A 282 -11.17 28.98 2.24
N ASN A 283 -10.25 29.50 1.44
CA ASN A 283 -9.79 30.88 1.54
C ASN A 283 -10.92 31.87 1.20
N SER A 284 -11.67 31.61 0.13
CA SER A 284 -12.80 32.45 -0.30
C SER A 284 -13.91 32.49 0.76
N ASP A 285 -14.25 31.37 1.36
CA ASP A 285 -15.21 31.31 2.47
C ASP A 285 -14.74 32.14 3.67
N THR A 286 -13.44 32.09 3.99
CA THR A 286 -12.84 32.87 5.09
C THR A 286 -12.88 34.37 4.82
N GLU A 287 -12.61 34.79 3.59
CA GLU A 287 -12.69 36.20 3.16
C GLU A 287 -14.14 36.71 3.24
N ILE A 288 -15.11 35.94 2.74
CA ILE A 288 -16.54 36.29 2.82
C ILE A 288 -16.99 36.44 4.28
N LEU A 289 -16.57 35.51 5.16
CA LEU A 289 -16.90 35.58 6.59
C LEU A 289 -16.29 36.81 7.26
N LYS A 290 -15.05 37.20 6.93
CA LYS A 290 -14.40 38.41 7.43
C LYS A 290 -15.11 39.69 6.99
N MET A 291 -15.69 39.68 5.79
CA MET A 291 -16.44 40.83 5.27
C MET A 291 -17.85 40.95 5.86
N ALA A 292 -18.38 39.85 6.44
CA ALA A 292 -19.72 39.80 7.04
C ALA A 292 -19.75 40.20 8.54
N VAL A 293 -18.60 40.41 9.20
CA VAL A 293 -18.43 40.85 10.60
C VAL A 293 -18.05 42.33 10.61
#